data_474c8b43a4678c80514df3a7aed4fcb3
#
_entry.id   474c8b43a4678c80514df3a7aed4fcb3
#
_cell.length_a   1.000
_cell.length_b   1.000
_cell.length_c   1.000
_cell.angle_alpha   90.00
_cell.angle_beta   90.00
_cell.angle_gamma   90.00
#
_symmetry.space_group_name_H-M   'P 1'
#
loop_
_entity.id
_entity.type
_entity.pdbx_description
1 polymer ?
#
loop_
_entity_poly.entity_id
_entity_poly.type
_entity_poly.pdbx_seq_one_letter_code
_entity_poly.pdbx_strand_id
1 'polypeptide(L)'
;YFIDELKNWKHLFDAAVASSDRSSDLLTSCGIEVINLNAAPPIDFYIDGADEINPDRILIKGGGGALTREKIVAAASEQFICIADDSKQVEKLGIFPLPVEVLPMSRSLVARNLVELGGRPIWREAFETDNGNWILDVHGLLIEDPRELESTINDIPGVVANGIFAQRRADIVILGSNDGIRRI
;
A
#
# COMPACT_ATOMS: atom_id res chain seq x y z
N TYR A 1 -2.40 -1.94 -16.00
CA TYR A 1 -1.34 -2.31 -16.97
C TYR A 1 -0.62 -3.60 -16.57
N PHE A 2 -0.08 -3.74 -15.33
CA PHE A 2 0.65 -4.94 -14.92
C PHE A 2 -0.23 -6.20 -15.00
N ILE A 3 -1.44 -6.16 -14.43
CA ILE A 3 -2.39 -7.29 -14.49
C ILE A 3 -2.76 -7.63 -15.95
N ASP A 4 -2.89 -6.63 -16.81
CA ASP A 4 -3.18 -6.86 -18.23
C ASP A 4 -2.06 -7.64 -18.93
N GLU A 5 -0.80 -7.40 -18.53
CA GLU A 5 0.34 -8.14 -19.05
C GLU A 5 0.43 -9.56 -18.48
N LEU A 6 0.02 -9.79 -17.24
CA LEU A 6 0.06 -11.12 -16.60
C LEU A 6 -0.71 -12.18 -17.38
N LYS A 7 -1.75 -11.81 -18.12
CA LYS A 7 -2.51 -12.76 -18.97
C LYS A 7 -1.63 -13.49 -19.99
N ASN A 8 -0.54 -12.86 -20.43
CA ASN A 8 0.41 -13.44 -21.37
C ASN A 8 1.37 -14.44 -20.71
N TRP A 9 1.48 -14.40 -19.38
CA TRP A 9 2.45 -15.13 -18.56
C TRP A 9 1.78 -16.10 -17.56
N LYS A 10 0.46 -16.27 -17.64
CA LYS A 10 -0.30 -17.12 -16.71
C LYS A 10 0.13 -18.58 -16.64
N HIS A 11 0.93 -19.04 -17.58
CA HIS A 11 1.53 -20.38 -17.56
C HIS A 11 2.71 -20.51 -16.58
N LEU A 12 3.16 -19.40 -15.96
CA LEU A 12 4.26 -19.35 -15.01
C LEU A 12 3.82 -19.42 -13.54
N PHE A 13 2.51 -19.35 -13.27
CA PHE A 13 1.98 -19.39 -11.91
C PHE A 13 0.58 -20.02 -11.92
N ASP A 14 0.20 -20.65 -10.79
CA ASP A 14 -1.05 -21.41 -10.69
C ASP A 14 -2.23 -20.49 -10.37
N ALA A 15 -2.08 -19.56 -9.43
CA ALA A 15 -3.11 -18.67 -8.96
C ALA A 15 -2.54 -17.35 -8.44
N ALA A 16 -3.40 -16.40 -8.10
CA ALA A 16 -3.03 -15.14 -7.50
C ALA A 16 -3.86 -14.84 -6.25
N VAL A 17 -3.29 -14.08 -5.32
CA VAL A 17 -4.00 -13.44 -4.21
C VAL A 17 -4.12 -11.95 -4.51
N ALA A 18 -5.33 -11.41 -4.48
CA ALA A 18 -5.57 -9.99 -4.73
C ALA A 18 -5.59 -9.19 -3.43
N SER A 19 -5.01 -7.98 -3.46
CA SER A 19 -5.02 -7.02 -2.35
C SER A 19 -6.20 -6.02 -2.42
N SER A 20 -7.09 -6.14 -3.41
CA SER A 20 -8.31 -5.33 -3.52
C SER A 20 -9.36 -6.07 -4.36
N ASP A 21 -10.63 -5.71 -4.16
CA ASP A 21 -11.74 -6.25 -4.95
C ASP A 21 -11.55 -5.90 -6.44
N ARG A 22 -11.10 -4.67 -6.73
CA ARG A 22 -10.78 -4.23 -8.09
C ARG A 22 -9.69 -5.10 -8.74
N SER A 23 -8.63 -5.42 -8.02
CA SER A 23 -7.56 -6.29 -8.55
C SER A 23 -8.06 -7.71 -8.75
N SER A 24 -8.91 -8.21 -7.87
CA SER A 24 -9.57 -9.52 -8.00
C SER A 24 -10.38 -9.61 -9.29
N ASP A 25 -11.23 -8.61 -9.56
CA ASP A 25 -12.06 -8.54 -10.76
C ASP A 25 -11.20 -8.50 -12.03
N LEU A 26 -10.13 -7.69 -12.02
CA LEU A 26 -9.20 -7.58 -13.16
C LEU A 26 -8.47 -8.91 -13.42
N LEU A 27 -7.94 -9.57 -12.39
CA LEU A 27 -7.28 -10.87 -12.51
C LEU A 27 -8.25 -11.91 -13.08
N THR A 28 -9.45 -11.99 -12.53
CA THR A 28 -10.51 -12.89 -12.99
C THR A 28 -10.88 -12.63 -14.46
N SER A 29 -11.00 -11.36 -14.86
CA SER A 29 -11.28 -10.98 -16.26
C SER A 29 -10.17 -11.38 -17.22
N CYS A 30 -8.94 -11.47 -16.74
CA CYS A 30 -7.78 -11.97 -17.49
C CYS A 30 -7.69 -13.51 -17.52
N GLY A 31 -8.62 -14.22 -16.88
CA GLY A 31 -8.63 -15.68 -16.78
C GLY A 31 -7.55 -16.22 -15.84
N ILE A 32 -7.19 -15.46 -14.82
CA ILE A 32 -6.28 -15.85 -13.74
C ILE A 32 -7.13 -16.26 -12.55
N GLU A 33 -6.85 -17.43 -11.98
CA GLU A 33 -7.53 -17.89 -10.77
C GLU A 33 -7.13 -17.01 -9.58
N VAL A 34 -8.14 -16.50 -8.85
CA VAL A 34 -7.94 -15.73 -7.62
C VAL A 34 -8.36 -16.57 -6.44
N ILE A 35 -7.44 -16.78 -5.51
CA ILE A 35 -7.67 -17.56 -4.31
C ILE A 35 -7.61 -16.69 -3.05
N ASN A 36 -8.32 -17.13 -2.01
CA ASN A 36 -8.28 -16.47 -0.71
C ASN A 36 -6.92 -16.68 -0.05
N LEU A 37 -6.36 -15.63 0.56
CA LEU A 37 -5.07 -15.69 1.26
C LEU A 37 -5.01 -16.82 2.31
N ASN A 38 -6.11 -17.06 3.04
CA ASN A 38 -6.16 -18.13 4.06
C ASN A 38 -6.08 -19.55 3.47
N ALA A 39 -6.32 -19.69 2.18
CA ALA A 39 -6.24 -20.97 1.46
C ALA A 39 -5.01 -21.04 0.54
N ALA A 40 -4.25 -19.94 0.43
CA ALA A 40 -3.09 -19.86 -0.44
C ALA A 40 -1.90 -20.66 0.13
N PRO A 41 -1.10 -21.31 -0.73
CA PRO A 41 0.24 -21.75 -0.36
C PRO A 41 1.12 -20.52 -0.03
N PRO A 42 2.37 -20.72 0.45
CA PRO A 42 3.31 -19.61 0.59
C PRO A 42 3.37 -18.77 -0.71
N ILE A 43 3.32 -17.44 -0.56
CA ILE A 43 3.35 -16.51 -1.69
C ILE A 43 4.80 -16.14 -1.97
N ASP A 44 5.31 -16.50 -3.13
CA ASP A 44 6.69 -16.17 -3.50
C ASP A 44 6.87 -14.68 -3.73
N PHE A 45 5.95 -14.04 -4.44
CA PHE A 45 6.06 -12.64 -4.84
C PHE A 45 4.78 -11.86 -4.59
N TYR A 46 4.90 -10.70 -3.93
CA TYR A 46 3.91 -9.66 -3.96
C TYR A 46 4.41 -8.52 -4.86
N ILE A 47 3.61 -8.12 -5.85
CA ILE A 47 3.98 -7.08 -6.81
C ILE A 47 2.93 -5.98 -6.75
N ASP A 48 3.36 -4.74 -6.46
CA ASP A 48 2.43 -3.61 -6.35
C ASP A 48 3.12 -2.27 -6.62
N GLY A 49 2.33 -1.20 -6.76
CA GLY A 49 2.82 0.16 -6.92
C GLY A 49 3.05 0.88 -5.59
N ALA A 50 3.48 2.14 -5.67
CA ALA A 50 3.59 3.05 -4.53
C ALA A 50 3.23 4.48 -4.93
N ASP A 51 2.83 5.28 -3.95
CA ASP A 51 2.58 6.71 -4.11
C ASP A 51 3.88 7.52 -3.90
N GLU A 52 4.76 7.06 -3.00
CA GLU A 52 6.13 7.55 -2.81
C GLU A 52 7.08 6.41 -2.48
N ILE A 53 8.36 6.58 -2.86
CA ILE A 53 9.44 5.61 -2.62
C ILE A 53 10.70 6.39 -2.24
N ASN A 54 11.28 6.13 -1.06
CA ASN A 54 12.55 6.72 -0.66
C ASN A 54 13.76 5.84 -1.04
N PRO A 55 15.01 6.32 -0.90
CA PRO A 55 16.22 5.55 -1.21
C PRO A 55 16.37 4.25 -0.41
N ASP A 56 15.78 4.16 0.77
CA ASP A 56 15.79 2.94 1.61
C ASP A 56 14.71 1.93 1.21
N ARG A 57 13.98 2.17 0.12
CA ARG A 57 12.86 1.34 -0.37
C ARG A 57 11.68 1.29 0.61
N ILE A 58 11.56 2.31 1.45
CA ILE A 58 10.38 2.54 2.28
C ILE A 58 9.35 3.28 1.42
N LEU A 59 8.08 2.91 1.57
CA LEU A 59 7.03 3.38 0.68
C LEU A 59 5.94 4.12 1.45
N ILE A 60 5.27 5.06 0.76
CA ILE A 60 3.90 5.45 1.07
C ILE A 60 2.99 4.83 0.02
N LYS A 61 1.91 4.19 0.49
CA LYS A 61 0.88 3.53 -0.32
C LYS A 61 -0.51 3.87 0.21
N GLY A 62 -1.53 3.51 -0.54
CA GLY A 62 -2.92 3.68 -0.13
C GLY A 62 -3.64 4.85 -0.79
N GLY A 63 -3.05 5.48 -1.81
CA GLY A 63 -3.77 6.45 -2.65
C GLY A 63 -5.04 5.86 -3.25
N GLY A 64 -5.04 4.57 -3.61
CA GLY A 64 -6.21 3.81 -4.05
C GLY A 64 -7.12 3.28 -2.92
N GLY A 65 -6.70 3.36 -1.66
CA GLY A 65 -7.49 2.95 -0.48
C GLY A 65 -7.38 1.47 -0.09
N ALA A 66 -6.51 0.68 -0.70
CA ALA A 66 -6.36 -0.75 -0.43
C ALA A 66 -5.23 -1.07 0.57
N LEU A 67 -4.64 -0.06 1.22
CA LEU A 67 -3.41 -0.14 2.03
C LEU A 67 -3.39 -1.29 3.05
N THR A 68 -4.50 -1.57 3.70
CA THR A 68 -4.58 -2.62 4.71
C THR A 68 -4.40 -4.02 4.09
N ARG A 69 -5.15 -4.33 3.03
CA ARG A 69 -5.00 -5.61 2.34
C ARG A 69 -3.64 -5.71 1.64
N GLU A 70 -3.13 -4.61 1.07
CA GLU A 70 -1.79 -4.53 0.50
C GLU A 70 -0.72 -4.88 1.54
N LYS A 71 -0.83 -4.32 2.76
CA LYS A 71 0.09 -4.58 3.88
C LYS A 71 0.03 -6.05 4.33
N ILE A 72 -1.16 -6.63 4.39
CA ILE A 72 -1.36 -8.04 4.74
C ILE A 72 -0.70 -8.96 3.71
N VAL A 73 -0.93 -8.75 2.41
CA VAL A 73 -0.35 -9.58 1.35
C VAL A 73 1.17 -9.39 1.29
N ALA A 74 1.67 -8.16 1.45
CA ALA A 74 3.11 -7.90 1.53
C ALA A 74 3.78 -8.64 2.70
N ALA A 75 3.12 -8.70 3.86
CA ALA A 75 3.62 -9.43 5.02
C ALA A 75 3.59 -10.94 4.85
N ALA A 76 2.64 -11.46 4.06
CA ALA A 76 2.48 -12.89 3.79
C ALA A 76 3.41 -13.40 2.67
N SER A 77 4.09 -12.52 1.93
CA SER A 77 4.93 -12.89 0.80
C SER A 77 6.42 -12.93 1.13
N GLU A 78 7.14 -13.83 0.46
CA GLU A 78 8.59 -13.96 0.61
C GLU A 78 9.30 -12.71 0.09
N GLN A 79 8.93 -12.24 -1.10
CA GLN A 79 9.49 -11.03 -1.70
C GLN A 79 8.40 -10.03 -2.04
N PHE A 80 8.62 -8.77 -1.64
CA PHE A 80 7.82 -7.63 -2.05
C PHE A 80 8.56 -6.82 -3.12
N ILE A 81 8.00 -6.80 -4.33
CA ILE A 81 8.53 -6.07 -5.49
C ILE A 81 7.65 -4.86 -5.73
N CYS A 82 8.21 -3.66 -5.55
CA CYS A 82 7.50 -2.42 -5.91
C CYS A 82 7.82 -2.04 -7.36
N ILE A 83 6.78 -1.76 -8.14
CA ILE A 83 6.91 -1.27 -9.53
C ILE A 83 6.24 0.10 -9.64
N ALA A 84 6.97 1.09 -10.12
CA ALA A 84 6.46 2.46 -10.24
C ALA A 84 7.16 3.23 -11.37
N ASP A 85 6.63 4.38 -11.73
CA ASP A 85 7.37 5.36 -12.52
C ASP A 85 8.34 6.16 -11.63
N ASP A 86 9.36 6.74 -12.25
CA ASP A 86 10.43 7.45 -11.54
C ASP A 86 9.96 8.71 -10.82
N SER A 87 8.80 9.27 -11.18
CA SER A 87 8.20 10.41 -10.47
C SER A 87 7.77 10.09 -9.04
N LYS A 88 7.66 8.79 -8.70
CA LYS A 88 7.33 8.32 -7.34
C LYS A 88 8.54 8.29 -6.41
N GLN A 89 9.74 8.45 -6.94
CA GLN A 89 10.96 8.49 -6.13
C GLN A 89 11.11 9.86 -5.47
N VAL A 90 11.27 9.86 -4.14
CA VAL A 90 11.47 11.06 -3.32
C VAL A 90 12.65 10.86 -2.37
N GLU A 91 13.34 11.95 -2.00
CA GLU A 91 14.38 11.90 -0.97
C GLU A 91 13.81 11.68 0.42
N LYS A 92 12.67 12.33 0.73
CA LYS A 92 11.94 12.21 1.99
C LYS A 92 10.47 11.96 1.72
N LEU A 93 9.89 11.02 2.46
CA LEU A 93 8.47 10.70 2.41
C LEU A 93 7.62 11.82 3.02
N GLY A 94 6.36 11.96 2.56
CA GLY A 94 5.36 12.83 3.15
C GLY A 94 4.95 14.03 2.28
N ILE A 95 5.37 14.10 1.02
CA ILE A 95 4.81 15.03 0.02
C ILE A 95 3.41 14.53 -0.35
N PHE A 96 3.28 13.22 -0.62
CA PHE A 96 1.99 12.58 -0.78
C PHE A 96 1.30 12.46 0.59
N PRO A 97 0.00 12.79 0.70
CA PRO A 97 -0.73 12.66 1.96
C PRO A 97 -0.70 11.21 2.46
N LEU A 98 -0.37 10.99 3.72
CA LEU A 98 -0.35 9.65 4.30
C LEU A 98 -1.77 9.13 4.52
N PRO A 99 -2.23 8.07 3.84
CA PRO A 99 -3.52 7.46 4.10
C PRO A 99 -3.49 6.67 5.42
N VAL A 100 -4.51 6.86 6.26
CA VAL A 100 -4.71 6.10 7.50
C VAL A 100 -6.12 5.53 7.47
N GLU A 101 -6.23 4.19 7.42
CA GLU A 101 -7.50 3.49 7.49
C GLU A 101 -7.96 3.40 8.93
N VAL A 102 -9.21 3.79 9.20
CA VAL A 102 -9.77 3.91 10.53
C VAL A 102 -11.15 3.30 10.61
N LEU A 103 -11.49 2.70 11.75
CA LEU A 103 -12.87 2.34 12.05
C LEU A 103 -13.75 3.60 12.01
N PRO A 104 -14.94 3.60 11.37
CA PRO A 104 -15.80 4.77 11.24
C PRO A 104 -16.05 5.49 12.56
N MET A 105 -16.30 4.75 13.64
CA MET A 105 -16.57 5.32 14.97
C MET A 105 -15.37 6.06 15.59
N SER A 106 -14.15 5.74 15.19
CA SER A 106 -12.91 6.30 15.75
C SER A 106 -12.38 7.51 14.98
N ARG A 107 -12.97 7.87 13.83
CA ARG A 107 -12.45 8.91 12.93
C ARG A 107 -11.99 10.18 13.65
N SER A 108 -12.84 10.73 14.53
CA SER A 108 -12.52 12.00 15.20
C SER A 108 -11.47 11.84 16.32
N LEU A 109 -11.42 10.69 16.96
CA LEU A 109 -10.36 10.35 17.93
C LEU A 109 -9.01 10.26 17.22
N VAL A 110 -8.94 9.44 16.19
CA VAL A 110 -7.71 9.25 15.41
C VAL A 110 -7.25 10.57 14.79
N ALA A 111 -8.18 11.37 14.23
CA ALA A 111 -7.84 12.67 13.65
C ALA A 111 -7.15 13.60 14.68
N ARG A 112 -7.61 13.65 15.93
CA ARG A 112 -6.96 14.47 16.97
C ARG A 112 -5.54 13.98 17.28
N ASN A 113 -5.34 12.68 17.42
CA ASN A 113 -4.00 12.11 17.64
C ASN A 113 -3.05 12.42 16.48
N LEU A 114 -3.54 12.33 15.25
CA LEU A 114 -2.73 12.66 14.06
C LEU A 114 -2.36 14.16 14.00
N VAL A 115 -3.23 15.04 14.53
CA VAL A 115 -2.88 16.47 14.70
C VAL A 115 -1.81 16.66 15.78
N GLU A 116 -1.85 15.92 16.88
CA GLU A 116 -0.82 15.96 17.92
C GLU A 116 0.55 15.47 17.40
N LEU A 117 0.56 14.56 16.42
CA LEU A 117 1.76 14.14 15.69
C LEU A 117 2.24 15.17 14.63
N GLY A 118 1.54 16.32 14.52
CA GLY A 118 1.91 17.41 13.61
C GLY A 118 1.26 17.32 12.22
N GLY A 119 0.40 16.34 11.99
CA GLY A 119 -0.29 16.17 10.70
C GLY A 119 -1.59 16.97 10.59
N ARG A 120 -2.08 17.10 9.38
CA ARG A 120 -3.38 17.69 9.06
C ARG A 120 -4.26 16.61 8.38
N PRO A 121 -5.01 15.81 9.15
CA PRO A 121 -5.88 14.77 8.61
C PRO A 121 -7.09 15.37 7.91
N ILE A 122 -7.39 14.87 6.72
CA ILE A 122 -8.60 15.19 5.95
C ILE A 122 -9.35 13.89 5.69
N TRP A 123 -10.61 13.84 6.06
CA TRP A 123 -11.45 12.68 5.78
C TRP A 123 -11.67 12.56 4.28
N ARG A 124 -11.43 11.37 3.72
CA ARG A 124 -11.71 11.03 2.33
C ARG A 124 -13.22 10.78 2.19
N GLU A 125 -13.97 11.86 1.95
CA GLU A 125 -15.43 11.81 1.84
C GLU A 125 -15.87 10.94 0.67
N ALA A 126 -17.05 10.32 0.81
CA ALA A 126 -17.66 9.44 -0.20
C ALA A 126 -16.76 8.26 -0.65
N PHE A 127 -15.83 7.84 0.21
CA PHE A 127 -14.97 6.69 0.01
C PHE A 127 -15.07 5.73 1.20
N GLU A 128 -15.25 4.46 0.89
CA GLU A 128 -15.19 3.36 1.83
C GLU A 128 -14.22 2.31 1.31
N THR A 129 -13.40 1.76 2.19
CA THR A 129 -12.45 0.70 1.82
C THR A 129 -13.17 -0.62 1.57
N ASP A 130 -12.51 -1.57 0.89
CA ASP A 130 -13.02 -2.94 0.72
C ASP A 130 -13.26 -3.68 2.05
N ASN A 131 -12.84 -3.08 3.18
CA ASN A 131 -13.03 -3.59 4.54
C ASN A 131 -14.20 -2.89 5.28
N GLY A 132 -14.92 -1.96 4.64
CA GLY A 132 -16.01 -1.19 5.26
C GLY A 132 -15.52 -0.06 6.18
N ASN A 133 -14.27 0.39 6.01
CA ASN A 133 -13.66 1.42 6.84
C ASN A 133 -13.50 2.75 6.09
N TRP A 134 -13.12 3.80 6.84
CA TRP A 134 -12.85 5.13 6.30
C TRP A 134 -11.36 5.43 6.23
N ILE A 135 -10.99 6.43 5.42
CA ILE A 135 -9.61 6.90 5.30
C ILE A 135 -9.50 8.36 5.74
N LEU A 136 -8.47 8.63 6.53
CA LEU A 136 -7.95 9.96 6.77
C LEU A 136 -6.68 10.14 5.94
N ASP A 137 -6.67 11.11 5.02
CA ASP A 137 -5.49 11.53 4.29
C ASP A 137 -4.74 12.60 5.10
N VAL A 138 -3.57 12.27 5.60
CA VAL A 138 -2.82 13.12 6.54
C VAL A 138 -1.76 13.90 5.79
N HIS A 139 -1.95 15.21 5.70
CA HIS A 139 -1.01 16.14 5.06
C HIS A 139 -0.01 16.70 6.05
N GLY A 140 1.19 17.01 5.55
CA GLY A 140 2.19 17.80 6.27
C GLY A 140 2.87 17.10 7.45
N LEU A 141 2.74 15.76 7.54
CA LEU A 141 3.51 14.99 8.52
C LEU A 141 5.00 15.06 8.18
N LEU A 142 5.82 15.35 9.19
CA LEU A 142 7.26 15.24 9.10
C LEU A 142 7.66 13.78 9.39
N ILE A 143 8.07 13.05 8.35
CA ILE A 143 8.44 11.64 8.45
C ILE A 143 9.98 11.54 8.52
N GLU A 144 10.53 11.71 9.72
CA GLU A 144 11.98 11.59 9.96
C GLU A 144 12.38 10.14 10.19
N ASP A 145 11.64 9.42 11.04
CA ASP A 145 11.77 7.98 11.24
C ASP A 145 10.46 7.29 10.80
N PRO A 146 10.42 6.76 9.55
CA PRO A 146 9.23 6.10 9.04
C PRO A 146 8.81 4.86 9.84
N ARG A 147 9.76 4.12 10.44
CA ARG A 147 9.45 2.91 11.20
C ARG A 147 8.80 3.24 12.53
N GLU A 148 9.34 4.23 13.23
CA GLU A 148 8.76 4.69 14.48
C GLU A 148 7.38 5.29 14.26
N LEU A 149 7.23 6.13 13.24
CA LEU A 149 5.94 6.76 12.91
C LEU A 149 4.88 5.72 12.48
N GLU A 150 5.26 4.72 11.69
CA GLU A 150 4.36 3.61 11.32
C GLU A 150 3.81 2.92 12.56
N SER A 151 4.69 2.57 13.52
CA SER A 151 4.30 1.92 14.77
C SER A 151 3.43 2.84 15.65
N THR A 152 3.84 4.09 15.82
CA THR A 152 3.12 5.08 16.63
C THR A 152 1.69 5.28 16.12
N ILE A 153 1.49 5.37 14.80
CA ILE A 153 0.16 5.53 14.23
C ILE A 153 -0.65 4.23 14.38
N ASN A 154 -0.03 3.07 14.21
CA ASN A 154 -0.72 1.78 14.37
C ASN A 154 -1.19 1.54 15.82
N ASP A 155 -0.53 2.11 16.81
CA ASP A 155 -0.89 1.97 18.24
C ASP A 155 -2.07 2.88 18.65
N ILE A 156 -2.54 3.79 17.79
CA ILE A 156 -3.69 4.64 18.07
C ILE A 156 -4.98 3.80 18.03
N PRO A 157 -5.78 3.74 19.11
CA PRO A 157 -7.03 2.99 19.10
C PRO A 157 -7.98 3.41 17.97
N GLY A 158 -8.39 2.45 17.16
CA GLY A 158 -9.28 2.68 16.02
C GLY A 158 -8.57 2.86 14.68
N VAL A 159 -7.25 2.92 14.65
CA VAL A 159 -6.48 2.75 13.41
C VAL A 159 -6.50 1.27 13.02
N VAL A 160 -6.76 1.00 11.76
CA VAL A 160 -6.71 -0.34 11.17
C VAL A 160 -5.33 -0.58 10.54
N ALA A 161 -4.86 0.38 9.75
CA ALA A 161 -3.51 0.43 9.19
C ALA A 161 -3.19 1.85 8.71
N ASN A 162 -1.91 2.13 8.52
CA ASN A 162 -1.46 3.36 7.86
C ASN A 162 -0.63 3.04 6.60
N GLY A 163 -0.50 4.01 5.72
CA GLY A 163 0.14 3.87 4.42
C GLY A 163 1.67 3.85 4.43
N ILE A 164 2.34 3.91 5.57
CA ILE A 164 3.80 3.77 5.66
C ILE A 164 4.14 2.28 5.60
N PHE A 165 4.98 1.87 4.66
CA PHE A 165 5.52 0.52 4.52
C PHE A 165 7.02 0.57 4.84
N ALA A 166 7.34 0.67 6.13
CA ALA A 166 8.70 0.74 6.66
C ALA A 166 9.08 -0.52 7.44
N GLN A 167 8.14 -1.11 8.19
CA GLN A 167 8.33 -2.40 8.88
C GLN A 167 8.50 -3.52 7.84
N ARG A 168 7.63 -3.56 6.83
CA ARG A 168 7.74 -4.41 5.64
C ARG A 168 7.95 -3.51 4.41
N ARG A 169 9.20 -3.10 4.18
CA ARG A 169 9.59 -2.34 2.98
C ARG A 169 9.66 -3.23 1.76
N ALA A 170 9.76 -2.66 0.57
CA ALA A 170 10.03 -3.42 -0.64
C ALA A 170 11.43 -4.06 -0.60
N ASP A 171 11.53 -5.31 -1.04
CA ASP A 171 12.82 -6.00 -1.22
C ASP A 171 13.49 -5.54 -2.51
N ILE A 172 12.68 -5.27 -3.52
CA ILE A 172 13.12 -4.79 -4.83
C ILE A 172 12.21 -3.65 -5.26
N VAL A 173 12.80 -2.60 -5.81
CA VAL A 173 12.05 -1.54 -6.49
C VAL A 173 12.48 -1.49 -7.95
N ILE A 174 11.51 -1.48 -8.85
CA ILE A 174 11.68 -1.35 -10.29
C ILE A 174 11.03 -0.04 -10.73
N LEU A 175 11.84 0.90 -11.18
CA LEU A 175 11.38 2.19 -11.68
C LEU A 175 11.43 2.23 -13.20
N GLY A 176 10.31 2.59 -13.80
CA GLY A 176 10.20 2.86 -15.23
C GLY A 176 10.33 4.36 -15.51
N SER A 177 11.09 4.71 -16.54
CA SER A 177 11.21 6.08 -17.05
C SER A 177 11.24 6.08 -18.57
N ASN A 178 11.28 7.27 -19.19
CA ASN A 178 11.47 7.40 -20.64
C ASN A 178 12.84 6.88 -21.11
N ASP A 179 13.83 6.81 -20.21
CA ASP A 179 15.18 6.35 -20.50
C ASP A 179 15.34 4.84 -20.28
N GLY A 180 14.29 4.16 -19.82
CA GLY A 180 14.29 2.72 -19.59
C GLY A 180 13.93 2.32 -18.17
N ILE A 181 14.38 1.13 -17.75
CA ILE A 181 14.06 0.52 -16.46
C ILE A 181 15.28 0.55 -15.55
N ARG A 182 15.08 0.96 -14.30
CA ARG A 182 16.11 0.93 -13.25
C ARG A 182 15.62 0.09 -12.06
N ARG A 183 16.50 -0.76 -11.55
CA ARG A 183 16.28 -1.52 -10.30
C ARG A 183 17.07 -0.88 -9.15
N ILE A 184 16.43 -0.75 -7.98
CA ILE A 184 17.04 -0.34 -6.71
C ILE A 184 16.75 -1.37 -5.61
#